data_48611e934ab0b5412d4e8176f043c340
#
_entry.id   48611e934ab0b5412d4e8176f043c340
#
_cell.length_a   1.000
_cell.length_b   1.000
_cell.length_c   1.000
_cell.angle_alpha   90.00
_cell.angle_beta   90.00
_cell.angle_gamma   90.00
#
_symmetry.space_group_name_H-M   'P 1'
#
loop_
_entity.id
_entity.type
_entity.pdbx_description
1 polymer ?
#
loop_
_entity_poly.entity_id
_entity_poly.type
_entity_poly.pdbx_seq_one_letter_code
_entity_poly.pdbx_strand_id
1 'polypeptide(L)'
;SVKDISAAEENFTKFFGTEPVWRGEHSELGTINAIYNFSNTYFEILAAKGKGIGAELVKQSIQEKGEGLTGLVLGSDNLQDCENQISKKHFKSPPISIGEGMDSDKGEIRRWKSLFLPNELTRGLFAFLIEHTEGHLPLPNGFPDSSVNKLDHVVINTNDPDGFIEVYQDIYGIRLALDQTVEKWGGRMLFFRLNKTTIEVIAKKDENKIEDKLWGLAWDVEDIKKTHSRLCNEGFEITPVKEGRKPNTLVATVKSDVYNI
;
A
#
# COMPACT_ATOMS: atom_id res chain seq x y z
N SER A 1 5.16 3.80 7.16
CA SER A 1 5.54 4.00 8.59
C SER A 1 6.09 5.40 8.80
N VAL A 2 5.73 6.02 9.91
CA VAL A 2 6.11 7.39 10.27
C VAL A 2 6.55 7.47 11.73
N LYS A 3 7.31 8.54 12.06
CA LYS A 3 7.74 8.82 13.46
C LYS A 3 6.65 9.55 14.23
N ASP A 4 6.05 10.56 13.61
CA ASP A 4 5.01 11.39 14.17
C ASP A 4 3.71 11.19 13.39
N ILE A 5 2.75 10.49 14.02
CA ILE A 5 1.49 10.17 13.36
C ILE A 5 0.62 11.41 13.16
N SER A 6 0.67 12.38 14.09
CA SER A 6 -0.17 13.58 14.01
C SER A 6 0.26 14.48 12.86
N ALA A 7 1.57 14.69 12.71
CA ALA A 7 2.13 15.45 11.60
C ALA A 7 1.86 14.75 10.26
N ALA A 8 1.98 13.42 10.22
CA ALA A 8 1.69 12.64 9.01
C ALA A 8 0.20 12.68 8.67
N GLU A 9 -0.69 12.56 9.65
CA GLU A 9 -2.13 12.65 9.45
C GLU A 9 -2.52 14.03 8.88
N GLU A 10 -2.01 15.12 9.43
CA GLU A 10 -2.25 16.47 8.89
C GLU A 10 -1.82 16.57 7.41
N ASN A 11 -0.63 16.07 7.09
CA ASN A 11 -0.10 16.10 5.73
C ASN A 11 -0.95 15.25 4.77
N PHE A 12 -1.27 14.01 5.15
CA PHE A 12 -2.07 13.12 4.29
C PHE A 12 -3.53 13.56 4.17
N THR A 13 -4.11 14.18 5.18
CA THR A 13 -5.45 14.80 5.08
C THR A 13 -5.46 15.90 4.02
N LYS A 14 -4.45 16.78 4.03
CA LYS A 14 -4.27 17.78 2.97
C LYS A 14 -4.05 17.12 1.60
N PHE A 15 -3.22 16.08 1.55
CA PHE A 15 -2.91 15.38 0.31
C PHE A 15 -4.15 14.67 -0.28
N PHE A 16 -4.84 13.86 0.51
CA PHE A 16 -6.02 13.12 0.05
C PHE A 16 -7.26 13.98 -0.11
N GLY A 17 -7.37 15.08 0.64
CA GLY A 17 -8.56 15.94 0.67
C GLY A 17 -9.72 15.34 1.44
N THR A 18 -9.45 14.37 2.31
CA THR A 18 -10.40 13.70 3.21
C THR A 18 -9.74 13.38 4.54
N GLU A 19 -10.53 13.32 5.59
CA GLU A 19 -10.08 12.89 6.92
C GLU A 19 -9.91 11.36 6.98
N PRO A 20 -9.04 10.84 7.88
CA PRO A 20 -9.02 9.42 8.17
C PRO A 20 -10.36 8.99 8.80
N VAL A 21 -10.78 7.80 8.47
CA VAL A 21 -12.04 7.21 8.98
C VAL A 21 -11.87 6.41 10.25
N TRP A 22 -10.61 6.18 10.62
CA TRP A 22 -10.22 5.39 11.79
C TRP A 22 -8.93 5.92 12.38
N ARG A 23 -8.89 6.06 13.69
CA ARG A 23 -7.67 6.30 14.48
C ARG A 23 -7.62 5.24 15.55
N GLY A 24 -6.64 4.36 15.47
CA GLY A 24 -6.62 3.15 16.28
C GLY A 24 -5.34 2.95 17.06
N GLU A 25 -5.46 2.07 18.05
CA GLU A 25 -4.35 1.60 18.86
C GLU A 25 -4.32 0.07 18.86
N HIS A 26 -3.11 -0.48 18.71
CA HIS A 26 -2.82 -1.89 18.82
C HIS A 26 -1.96 -2.09 20.09
N SER A 27 -2.61 -2.16 21.23
CA SER A 27 -1.94 -2.14 22.53
C SER A 27 -0.89 -3.25 22.70
N GLU A 28 -1.20 -4.47 22.23
CA GLU A 28 -0.27 -5.61 22.29
C GLU A 28 0.92 -5.46 21.33
N LEU A 29 0.72 -4.81 20.18
CA LEU A 29 1.77 -4.58 19.20
C LEU A 29 2.60 -3.33 19.50
N GLY A 30 2.08 -2.44 20.35
CA GLY A 30 2.70 -1.17 20.68
C GLY A 30 2.69 -0.17 19.52
N THR A 31 1.63 -0.15 18.71
CA THR A 31 1.50 0.75 17.56
C THR A 31 0.19 1.52 17.59
N ILE A 32 0.20 2.67 16.92
CA ILE A 32 -0.99 3.47 16.61
C ILE A 32 -1.09 3.67 15.12
N ASN A 33 -2.31 3.82 14.63
CA ASN A 33 -2.56 4.03 13.22
C ASN A 33 -3.63 5.08 12.93
N ALA A 34 -3.59 5.63 11.72
CA ALA A 34 -4.68 6.37 11.10
C ALA A 34 -4.96 5.76 9.73
N ILE A 35 -6.23 5.54 9.40
CA ILE A 35 -6.62 4.84 8.17
C ILE A 35 -7.52 5.74 7.32
N TYR A 36 -7.12 5.92 6.07
CA TYR A 36 -7.91 6.54 5.00
C TYR A 36 -8.53 5.43 4.16
N ASN A 37 -9.84 5.38 4.09
CA ASN A 37 -10.55 4.35 3.33
C ASN A 37 -11.02 4.91 1.99
N PHE A 38 -10.67 4.22 0.92
CA PHE A 38 -11.01 4.58 -0.46
C PHE A 38 -11.99 3.56 -1.06
N SER A 39 -12.50 3.84 -2.24
CA SER A 39 -13.52 2.99 -2.87
C SER A 39 -13.04 1.57 -3.22
N ASN A 40 -11.73 1.33 -3.23
CA ASN A 40 -11.15 0.03 -3.60
C ASN A 40 -10.07 -0.51 -2.65
N THR A 41 -9.62 0.29 -1.70
CA THR A 41 -8.57 -0.08 -0.74
C THR A 41 -8.54 0.91 0.41
N TYR A 42 -7.70 0.67 1.40
CA TYR A 42 -7.38 1.68 2.40
C TYR A 42 -5.87 1.93 2.47
N PHE A 43 -5.52 3.12 2.89
CA PHE A 43 -4.15 3.54 3.17
C PHE A 43 -3.99 3.72 4.68
N GLU A 44 -3.00 3.07 5.26
CA GLU A 44 -2.73 3.10 6.69
C GLU A 44 -1.42 3.80 7.00
N ILE A 45 -1.49 4.82 7.84
CA ILE A 45 -0.33 5.42 8.49
C ILE A 45 -0.10 4.66 9.79
N LEU A 46 1.12 4.19 10.01
CA LEU A 46 1.49 3.41 11.20
C LEU A 46 2.68 4.04 11.91
N ALA A 47 2.55 4.20 13.23
CA ALA A 47 3.62 4.71 14.10
C ALA A 47 3.82 3.83 15.33
N ALA A 48 5.03 3.83 15.88
CA ALA A 48 5.31 3.15 17.14
C ALA A 48 4.75 3.95 18.32
N LYS A 49 4.08 3.24 19.26
CA LYS A 49 3.61 3.79 20.54
C LYS A 49 3.93 2.81 21.68
N GLY A 50 5.03 3.07 22.37
CA GLY A 50 5.40 2.23 23.52
C GLY A 50 6.27 1.03 23.14
N LYS A 51 5.96 -0.14 23.71
CA LYS A 51 6.72 -1.38 23.56
C LYS A 51 5.84 -2.46 22.91
N GLY A 52 6.43 -3.29 22.06
CA GLY A 52 5.76 -4.39 21.39
C GLY A 52 6.48 -4.75 20.11
N ILE A 53 6.19 -5.92 19.55
CA ILE A 53 6.84 -6.40 18.33
C ILE A 53 6.55 -5.48 17.14
N GLY A 54 5.36 -4.93 17.06
CA GLY A 54 4.97 -3.98 16.01
C GLY A 54 5.75 -2.67 16.13
N ALA A 55 5.88 -2.14 17.36
CA ALA A 55 6.67 -0.94 17.61
C ALA A 55 8.14 -1.11 17.20
N GLU A 56 8.73 -2.26 17.50
CA GLU A 56 10.13 -2.56 17.13
C GLU A 56 10.28 -2.68 15.61
N LEU A 57 9.35 -3.34 14.92
CA LEU A 57 9.35 -3.44 13.45
C LEU A 57 9.23 -2.06 12.78
N VAL A 58 8.34 -1.19 13.28
CA VAL A 58 8.20 0.19 12.77
C VAL A 58 9.49 0.97 12.97
N LYS A 59 10.08 0.94 14.18
CA LYS A 59 11.35 1.63 14.48
C LYS A 59 12.49 1.13 13.59
N GLN A 60 12.62 -0.19 13.46
CA GLN A 60 13.66 -0.79 12.62
C GLN A 60 13.48 -0.40 11.15
N SER A 61 12.26 -0.47 10.62
CA SER A 61 11.97 -0.07 9.24
C SER A 61 12.34 1.39 8.99
N ILE A 62 11.98 2.29 9.90
CA ILE A 62 12.32 3.72 9.79
C ILE A 62 13.84 3.94 9.90
N GLN A 63 14.53 3.19 10.74
CA GLN A 63 15.98 3.28 10.87
C GLN A 63 16.71 2.81 9.61
N GLU A 64 16.22 1.76 8.96
CA GLU A 64 16.86 1.15 7.79
C GLU A 64 16.51 1.88 6.48
N LYS A 65 15.26 2.32 6.33
CA LYS A 65 14.72 2.81 5.05
C LYS A 65 14.22 4.27 5.10
N GLY A 66 14.17 4.88 6.28
CA GLY A 66 13.51 6.17 6.49
C GLY A 66 11.99 6.02 6.68
N GLU A 67 11.32 7.15 6.86
CA GLU A 67 9.85 7.22 6.84
C GLU A 67 9.36 7.00 5.42
N GLY A 68 8.22 6.34 5.25
CA GLY A 68 7.66 6.12 3.91
C GLY A 68 6.83 4.86 3.75
N LEU A 69 6.68 4.47 2.49
CA LEU A 69 5.93 3.29 2.07
C LEU A 69 6.69 2.02 2.50
N THR A 70 6.15 1.33 3.50
CA THR A 70 6.85 0.23 4.16
C THR A 70 6.39 -1.14 3.71
N GLY A 71 5.09 -1.31 3.45
CA GLY A 71 4.52 -2.63 3.20
C GLY A 71 3.33 -2.64 2.28
N LEU A 72 3.02 -3.83 1.81
CA LEU A 72 1.85 -4.15 1.00
C LEU A 72 1.04 -5.25 1.69
N VAL A 73 -0.23 -4.96 1.98
CA VAL A 73 -1.15 -5.91 2.59
C VAL A 73 -2.18 -6.36 1.56
N LEU A 74 -2.28 -7.66 1.34
CA LEU A 74 -3.21 -8.25 0.39
C LEU A 74 -4.42 -8.82 1.13
N GLY A 75 -5.63 -8.36 0.77
CA GLY A 75 -6.87 -8.86 1.36
C GLY A 75 -7.25 -10.25 0.83
N SER A 76 -7.79 -11.09 1.69
CA SER A 76 -8.35 -12.39 1.34
C SER A 76 -9.61 -12.64 2.14
N ASP A 77 -10.57 -13.35 1.54
CA ASP A 77 -11.81 -13.77 2.21
C ASP A 77 -11.60 -15.07 3.03
N ASN A 78 -10.47 -15.80 2.81
CA ASN A 78 -10.16 -17.05 3.50
C ASN A 78 -8.64 -17.28 3.56
N LEU A 79 -8.02 -16.95 4.68
CA LEU A 79 -6.58 -17.17 4.87
C LEU A 79 -6.19 -18.64 4.98
N GLN A 80 -7.09 -19.51 5.45
CA GLN A 80 -6.80 -20.94 5.55
C GLN A 80 -6.59 -21.55 4.16
N ASP A 81 -7.38 -21.13 3.18
CA ASP A 81 -7.20 -21.57 1.79
C ASP A 81 -5.89 -21.03 1.20
N CYS A 82 -5.54 -19.77 1.51
CA CYS A 82 -4.24 -19.21 1.11
C CYS A 82 -3.06 -19.98 1.70
N GLU A 83 -3.10 -20.29 3.01
CA GLU A 83 -2.08 -21.09 3.68
C GLU A 83 -1.95 -22.48 3.05
N ASN A 84 -3.08 -23.14 2.78
CA ASN A 84 -3.11 -24.44 2.13
C ASN A 84 -2.49 -24.40 0.72
N GLN A 85 -2.75 -23.35 -0.06
CA GLN A 85 -2.17 -23.18 -1.39
C GLN A 85 -0.65 -22.96 -1.32
N ILE A 86 -0.19 -22.11 -0.41
CA ILE A 86 1.24 -21.85 -0.16
C ILE A 86 1.94 -23.14 0.28
N SER A 87 1.34 -23.89 1.18
CA SER A 87 1.87 -25.17 1.68
C SER A 87 1.96 -26.25 0.58
N LYS A 88 0.99 -26.32 -0.34
CA LYS A 88 1.04 -27.23 -1.51
C LYS A 88 2.20 -26.91 -2.44
N LYS A 89 2.69 -25.69 -2.44
CA LYS A 89 3.89 -25.26 -3.17
C LYS A 89 5.18 -25.45 -2.36
N HIS A 90 5.11 -26.17 -1.22
CA HIS A 90 6.22 -26.48 -0.33
C HIS A 90 6.83 -25.29 0.43
N PHE A 91 6.15 -24.15 0.47
CA PHE A 91 6.54 -23.04 1.34
C PHE A 91 5.92 -23.18 2.73
N LYS A 92 6.67 -22.78 3.74
CA LYS A 92 6.22 -22.77 5.15
C LYS A 92 5.97 -21.35 5.57
N SER A 93 4.73 -21.02 5.91
CA SER A 93 4.36 -19.76 6.55
C SER A 93 4.28 -19.93 8.08
N PRO A 94 4.49 -18.84 8.83
CA PRO A 94 4.11 -18.82 10.25
C PRO A 94 2.61 -19.12 10.42
N PRO A 95 2.18 -19.55 11.61
CA PRO A 95 0.76 -19.73 11.90
C PRO A 95 -0.04 -18.46 11.67
N ILE A 96 -1.30 -18.61 11.27
CA ILE A 96 -2.24 -17.48 11.19
C ILE A 96 -2.37 -16.86 12.58
N SER A 97 -2.13 -15.56 12.66
CA SER A 97 -2.26 -14.76 13.89
C SER A 97 -3.57 -13.98 13.90
N ILE A 98 -4.07 -13.69 15.10
CA ILE A 98 -5.25 -12.86 15.30
C ILE A 98 -4.78 -11.46 15.72
N GLY A 99 -5.35 -10.44 15.10
CA GLY A 99 -5.13 -9.04 15.45
C GLY A 99 -6.43 -8.37 15.87
N GLU A 100 -6.30 -7.39 16.73
CA GLU A 100 -7.39 -6.53 17.19
C GLU A 100 -6.92 -5.08 17.20
N GLY A 101 -7.79 -4.17 16.84
CA GLY A 101 -7.59 -2.73 16.95
C GLY A 101 -8.85 -2.06 17.50
N MET A 102 -8.65 -1.04 18.31
CA MET A 102 -9.73 -0.24 18.86
C MET A 102 -9.64 1.19 18.32
N ASP A 103 -10.76 1.70 17.85
CA ASP A 103 -10.90 3.12 17.47
C ASP A 103 -10.81 3.99 18.71
N SER A 104 -9.85 4.91 18.72
CA SER A 104 -9.59 5.77 19.88
C SER A 104 -10.67 6.81 20.11
N ASP A 105 -11.45 7.18 19.08
CA ASP A 105 -12.47 8.20 19.13
C ASP A 105 -13.85 7.61 19.48
N LYS A 106 -14.15 6.40 18.94
CA LYS A 106 -15.48 5.79 19.04
C LYS A 106 -15.52 4.56 19.95
N GLY A 107 -14.35 3.97 20.27
CA GLY A 107 -14.29 2.72 21.03
C GLY A 107 -14.76 1.48 20.25
N GLU A 108 -14.93 1.61 18.93
CA GLU A 108 -15.29 0.49 18.07
C GLU A 108 -14.12 -0.48 17.95
N ILE A 109 -14.41 -1.77 17.83
CA ILE A 109 -13.39 -2.82 17.71
C ILE A 109 -13.43 -3.41 16.30
N ARG A 110 -12.24 -3.64 15.75
CA ARG A 110 -12.04 -4.43 14.53
C ARG A 110 -11.14 -5.60 14.85
N ARG A 111 -11.45 -6.75 14.26
CA ARG A 111 -10.63 -7.96 14.34
C ARG A 111 -10.30 -8.49 12.97
N TRP A 112 -9.12 -9.07 12.88
CA TRP A 112 -8.63 -9.68 11.66
C TRP A 112 -7.72 -10.86 11.96
N LYS A 113 -7.51 -11.67 10.94
CA LYS A 113 -6.44 -12.66 10.90
C LYS A 113 -5.33 -12.16 9.98
N SER A 114 -4.10 -12.51 10.27
CA SER A 114 -2.94 -12.21 9.43
C SER A 114 -2.16 -13.49 9.14
N LEU A 115 -1.78 -13.67 7.89
CA LEU A 115 -0.86 -14.70 7.44
C LEU A 115 0.40 -14.02 6.91
N PHE A 116 1.46 -14.03 7.72
CA PHE A 116 2.76 -13.52 7.30
C PHE A 116 3.39 -14.48 6.29
N LEU A 117 3.95 -13.90 5.25
CA LEU A 117 4.53 -14.65 4.15
C LEU A 117 6.01 -14.93 4.43
N PRO A 118 6.53 -16.10 4.03
CA PRO A 118 7.95 -16.38 4.12
C PRO A 118 8.76 -15.47 3.18
N ASN A 119 10.03 -15.25 3.51
CA ASN A 119 10.90 -14.31 2.80
C ASN A 119 11.01 -14.60 1.29
N GLU A 120 10.96 -15.85 0.90
CA GLU A 120 10.99 -16.30 -0.50
C GLU A 120 9.80 -15.75 -1.30
N LEU A 121 8.65 -15.58 -0.64
CA LEU A 121 7.43 -15.08 -1.25
C LEU A 121 7.27 -13.56 -1.13
N THR A 122 7.89 -12.95 -0.15
CA THR A 122 7.87 -11.47 -0.02
C THR A 122 8.90 -10.78 -0.88
N ARG A 123 9.97 -11.47 -1.28
CA ARG A 123 11.03 -10.99 -2.17
C ARG A 123 11.68 -9.67 -1.70
N GLY A 124 11.77 -9.48 -0.38
CA GLY A 124 12.33 -8.27 0.25
C GLY A 124 11.30 -7.20 0.63
N LEU A 125 10.04 -7.35 0.24
CA LEU A 125 8.96 -6.48 0.70
C LEU A 125 8.48 -6.91 2.09
N PHE A 126 8.00 -5.96 2.88
CA PHE A 126 7.15 -6.29 4.02
C PHE A 126 5.73 -6.54 3.50
N ALA A 127 5.32 -7.80 3.42
CA ALA A 127 4.01 -8.17 2.91
C ALA A 127 3.38 -9.30 3.71
N PHE A 128 2.07 -9.23 3.88
CA PHE A 128 1.26 -10.28 4.49
C PHE A 128 -0.16 -10.28 3.93
N LEU A 129 -0.88 -11.37 4.18
CA LEU A 129 -2.29 -11.49 3.83
C LEU A 129 -3.15 -11.18 5.06
N ILE A 130 -4.31 -10.54 4.84
CA ILE A 130 -5.26 -10.16 5.88
C ILE A 130 -6.67 -10.64 5.54
N GLU A 131 -7.37 -11.18 6.55
CA GLU A 131 -8.80 -11.51 6.52
C GLU A 131 -9.50 -10.73 7.63
N HIS A 132 -10.34 -9.76 7.28
CA HIS A 132 -11.14 -9.03 8.26
C HIS A 132 -12.29 -9.90 8.74
N THR A 133 -12.39 -10.10 10.07
CA THR A 133 -13.36 -11.03 10.68
C THR A 133 -14.47 -10.31 11.45
N GLU A 134 -14.19 -9.12 11.98
CA GLU A 134 -15.17 -8.34 12.76
C GLU A 134 -14.93 -6.84 12.57
N GLY A 135 -16.01 -6.08 12.58
CA GLY A 135 -16.01 -4.65 12.32
C GLY A 135 -15.78 -4.33 10.84
N HIS A 136 -15.93 -3.08 10.47
CA HIS A 136 -15.67 -2.59 9.12
C HIS A 136 -15.10 -1.17 9.18
N LEU A 137 -14.35 -0.80 8.14
CA LEU A 137 -13.94 0.59 7.94
C LEU A 137 -15.07 1.31 7.20
N PRO A 138 -15.64 2.38 7.77
CA PRO A 138 -16.62 3.18 7.04
C PRO A 138 -15.95 3.84 5.84
N LEU A 139 -16.69 4.12 4.79
CA LEU A 139 -16.27 5.06 3.75
C LEU A 139 -16.43 6.49 4.28
N PRO A 140 -15.62 7.45 3.77
CA PRO A 140 -15.88 8.87 4.03
C PRO A 140 -17.32 9.24 3.65
N ASN A 141 -17.86 10.30 4.24
CA ASN A 141 -19.20 10.84 3.93
C ASN A 141 -19.22 11.51 2.55
N GLY A 142 -18.81 10.78 1.51
CA GLY A 142 -18.59 11.24 0.15
C GLY A 142 -17.13 11.61 -0.13
N PHE A 143 -16.83 11.70 -1.42
CA PHE A 143 -15.53 12.17 -1.90
C PHE A 143 -15.76 13.49 -2.64
N PRO A 144 -15.26 14.64 -2.14
CA PRO A 144 -15.25 15.87 -2.92
C PRO A 144 -14.56 15.69 -4.26
N ASP A 145 -15.02 16.35 -5.32
CA ASP A 145 -14.44 16.22 -6.69
C ASP A 145 -12.93 16.47 -6.75
N SER A 146 -12.38 17.19 -5.77
CA SER A 146 -10.95 17.49 -5.67
C SER A 146 -10.18 16.53 -4.76
N SER A 147 -10.85 15.53 -4.18
CA SER A 147 -10.20 14.55 -3.31
C SER A 147 -9.73 13.32 -4.08
N VAL A 148 -8.84 12.57 -3.45
CA VAL A 148 -8.50 11.21 -3.90
C VAL A 148 -9.66 10.28 -3.57
N ASN A 149 -10.06 9.43 -4.52
CA ASN A 149 -11.18 8.52 -4.33
C ASN A 149 -10.82 7.03 -4.43
N LYS A 150 -9.72 6.69 -5.11
CA LYS A 150 -9.22 5.30 -5.17
C LYS A 150 -7.74 5.23 -5.52
N LEU A 151 -7.12 4.10 -5.25
CA LEU A 151 -5.79 3.75 -5.71
C LEU A 151 -5.87 3.18 -7.14
N ASP A 152 -5.22 3.82 -8.12
CA ASP A 152 -5.13 3.27 -9.47
C ASP A 152 -4.11 2.14 -9.53
N HIS A 153 -2.88 2.39 -9.06
CA HIS A 153 -1.85 1.36 -8.97
C HIS A 153 -0.80 1.61 -7.89
N VAL A 154 -0.20 0.53 -7.43
CA VAL A 154 1.06 0.54 -6.68
C VAL A 154 2.19 0.17 -7.62
N VAL A 155 3.34 0.84 -7.49
CA VAL A 155 4.52 0.58 -8.31
C VAL A 155 5.58 -0.16 -7.50
N ILE A 156 6.08 -1.26 -8.05
CA ILE A 156 7.15 -2.07 -7.49
C ILE A 156 8.30 -2.15 -8.50
N ASN A 157 9.50 -1.81 -8.07
CA ASN A 157 10.71 -2.09 -8.83
C ASN A 157 11.20 -3.50 -8.50
N THR A 158 11.59 -4.27 -9.51
CA THR A 158 12.21 -5.60 -9.35
C THR A 158 13.43 -5.73 -10.24
N ASN A 159 14.40 -6.51 -9.82
CA ASN A 159 15.52 -6.93 -10.68
C ASN A 159 15.35 -8.39 -11.19
N ASP A 160 14.25 -9.04 -10.84
CA ASP A 160 13.88 -10.38 -11.29
C ASP A 160 12.39 -10.47 -11.65
N PRO A 161 12.02 -9.98 -12.85
CA PRO A 161 10.62 -9.96 -13.28
C PRO A 161 10.01 -11.36 -13.48
N ASP A 162 10.80 -12.36 -13.84
CA ASP A 162 10.29 -13.72 -14.03
C ASP A 162 9.94 -14.37 -12.68
N GLY A 163 10.81 -14.24 -11.68
CA GLY A 163 10.48 -14.68 -10.32
C GLY A 163 9.33 -13.87 -9.70
N PHE A 164 9.14 -12.61 -10.10
CA PHE A 164 7.95 -11.86 -9.70
C PHE A 164 6.67 -12.50 -10.28
N ILE A 165 6.68 -12.91 -11.55
CA ILE A 165 5.55 -13.61 -12.18
C ILE A 165 5.27 -14.91 -11.46
N GLU A 166 6.29 -15.73 -11.19
CA GLU A 166 6.15 -17.01 -10.47
C GLU A 166 5.43 -16.81 -9.13
N VAL A 167 5.83 -15.83 -8.33
CA VAL A 167 5.21 -15.59 -7.02
C VAL A 167 3.79 -15.03 -7.16
N TYR A 168 3.63 -13.95 -7.91
CA TYR A 168 2.34 -13.23 -7.92
C TYR A 168 1.28 -13.94 -8.78
N GLN A 169 1.65 -14.54 -9.90
CA GLN A 169 0.70 -15.27 -10.75
C GLN A 169 0.54 -16.71 -10.32
N ASP A 170 1.63 -17.47 -10.17
CA ASP A 170 1.55 -18.92 -10.07
C ASP A 170 1.34 -19.39 -8.62
N ILE A 171 1.74 -18.58 -7.62
CA ILE A 171 1.55 -18.87 -6.20
C ILE A 171 0.35 -18.11 -5.63
N TYR A 172 0.28 -16.79 -5.81
CA TYR A 172 -0.85 -16.00 -5.28
C TYR A 172 -2.09 -16.02 -6.17
N GLY A 173 -1.98 -16.48 -7.43
CA GLY A 173 -3.10 -16.52 -8.36
C GLY A 173 -3.55 -15.15 -8.88
N ILE A 174 -2.71 -14.12 -8.75
CA ILE A 174 -3.02 -12.77 -9.21
C ILE A 174 -2.80 -12.68 -10.73
N ARG A 175 -3.82 -12.30 -11.46
CA ARG A 175 -3.80 -12.29 -12.93
C ARG A 175 -2.79 -11.31 -13.50
N LEU A 176 -1.78 -11.81 -14.21
CA LEU A 176 -0.92 -11.00 -15.08
C LEU A 176 -1.75 -10.54 -16.31
N ALA A 177 -2.03 -9.24 -16.36
CA ALA A 177 -2.85 -8.66 -17.41
C ALA A 177 -2.04 -8.22 -18.63
N LEU A 178 -0.78 -7.82 -18.40
CA LEU A 178 0.12 -7.39 -19.47
C LEU A 178 1.56 -7.60 -19.04
N ASP A 179 2.36 -8.11 -19.96
CA ASP A 179 3.82 -8.21 -19.91
C ASP A 179 4.36 -7.61 -21.20
N GLN A 180 5.10 -6.52 -21.10
CA GLN A 180 5.62 -5.84 -22.27
C GLN A 180 6.97 -5.19 -21.99
N THR A 181 7.81 -5.15 -23.03
CA THR A 181 9.05 -4.38 -23.00
C THR A 181 8.85 -3.07 -23.74
N VAL A 182 9.09 -1.97 -23.04
CA VAL A 182 9.02 -0.62 -23.60
C VAL A 182 10.32 0.09 -23.29
N GLU A 183 11.27 0.01 -24.20
CA GLU A 183 12.62 0.59 -24.02
C GLU A 183 12.58 2.08 -23.64
N LYS A 184 11.67 2.84 -24.25
CA LYS A 184 11.41 4.24 -23.97
C LYS A 184 11.06 4.51 -22.48
N TRP A 185 10.56 3.51 -21.76
CA TRP A 185 10.13 3.63 -20.36
C TRP A 185 11.05 2.92 -19.38
N GLY A 186 12.16 2.40 -19.86
CA GLY A 186 13.18 1.80 -19.02
C GLY A 186 13.18 0.28 -18.96
N GLY A 187 12.47 -0.39 -19.86
CA GLY A 187 12.56 -1.84 -20.01
C GLY A 187 11.24 -2.59 -19.89
N ARG A 188 11.30 -3.81 -19.32
CA ARG A 188 10.14 -4.69 -19.17
C ARG A 188 9.24 -4.21 -18.03
N MET A 189 7.96 -4.20 -18.28
CA MET A 189 6.91 -3.80 -17.35
C MET A 189 5.84 -4.89 -17.27
N LEU A 190 5.43 -5.21 -16.05
CA LEU A 190 4.37 -6.17 -15.78
C LEU A 190 3.20 -5.45 -15.11
N PHE A 191 1.98 -5.87 -15.44
CA PHE A 191 0.77 -5.30 -14.85
C PHE A 191 -0.13 -6.43 -14.33
N PHE A 192 -0.27 -6.51 -13.02
CA PHE A 192 -1.13 -7.48 -12.35
C PHE A 192 -2.42 -6.81 -11.90
N ARG A 193 -3.56 -7.46 -12.17
CA ARG A 193 -4.88 -6.93 -11.77
C ARG A 193 -5.36 -7.57 -10.48
N LEU A 194 -5.59 -6.73 -9.49
CA LEU A 194 -6.01 -7.11 -8.15
C LEU A 194 -7.11 -6.16 -7.67
N ASN A 195 -8.32 -6.67 -7.43
CA ASN A 195 -9.43 -5.95 -6.79
C ASN A 195 -9.65 -4.50 -7.28
N LYS A 196 -9.83 -4.30 -8.58
CA LYS A 196 -10.01 -2.98 -9.22
C LYS A 196 -8.80 -2.03 -9.11
N THR A 197 -7.65 -2.53 -8.72
CA THR A 197 -6.37 -1.83 -8.74
C THR A 197 -5.35 -2.60 -9.56
N THR A 198 -4.16 -2.06 -9.73
CA THR A 198 -3.08 -2.68 -10.49
C THR A 198 -1.81 -2.68 -9.65
N ILE A 199 -1.06 -3.77 -9.71
CA ILE A 199 0.35 -3.78 -9.34
C ILE A 199 1.14 -3.58 -10.62
N GLU A 200 1.77 -2.41 -10.76
CA GLU A 200 2.69 -2.11 -11.85
C GLU A 200 4.10 -2.46 -11.40
N VAL A 201 4.77 -3.34 -12.15
CA VAL A 201 6.12 -3.78 -11.85
C VAL A 201 7.06 -3.27 -12.92
N ILE A 202 8.13 -2.60 -12.51
CA ILE A 202 9.14 -2.07 -13.41
C ILE A 202 10.43 -2.87 -13.19
N ALA A 203 10.88 -3.58 -14.23
CA ALA A 203 12.14 -4.28 -14.20
C ALA A 203 13.31 -3.29 -14.24
N LYS A 204 14.17 -3.37 -13.24
CA LYS A 204 15.42 -2.60 -13.16
C LYS A 204 16.61 -3.54 -13.37
N LYS A 205 17.59 -3.09 -14.12
CA LYS A 205 18.86 -3.79 -14.23
C LYS A 205 19.66 -3.51 -12.95
N ASP A 206 19.71 -4.48 -12.07
CA ASP A 206 20.56 -4.49 -10.88
C ASP A 206 21.16 -5.89 -10.78
N GLU A 207 22.47 -5.99 -10.66
CA GLU A 207 23.19 -7.27 -10.61
C GLU A 207 23.34 -7.83 -9.19
N ASN A 208 22.79 -7.12 -8.20
CA ASN A 208 22.88 -7.51 -6.80
C ASN A 208 21.78 -8.52 -6.41
N LYS A 209 21.67 -8.80 -5.10
CA LYS A 209 20.65 -9.66 -4.53
C LYS A 209 19.26 -9.35 -5.08
N ILE A 210 18.49 -10.41 -5.39
CA ILE A 210 17.08 -10.29 -5.77
C ILE A 210 16.32 -9.57 -4.65
N GLU A 211 15.75 -8.43 -4.98
CA GLU A 211 14.99 -7.62 -4.04
C GLU A 211 13.95 -6.79 -4.78
N ASP A 212 12.72 -6.90 -4.34
CA ASP A 212 11.64 -6.04 -4.81
C ASP A 212 11.53 -4.82 -3.89
N LYS A 213 11.21 -3.65 -4.46
CA LYS A 213 11.09 -2.40 -3.71
C LYS A 213 9.81 -1.67 -4.08
N LEU A 214 9.01 -1.32 -3.09
CA LEU A 214 7.93 -0.36 -3.26
C LEU A 214 8.53 0.97 -3.72
N TRP A 215 7.95 1.56 -4.78
CA TRP A 215 8.49 2.80 -5.36
C TRP A 215 7.54 3.97 -5.24
N GLY A 216 6.24 3.76 -5.34
CA GLY A 216 5.26 4.82 -5.23
C GLY A 216 3.84 4.36 -5.50
N LEU A 217 2.91 5.31 -5.40
CA LEU A 217 1.48 5.10 -5.56
C LEU A 217 0.92 6.05 -6.61
N ALA A 218 -0.02 5.57 -7.40
CA ALA A 218 -0.81 6.40 -8.30
C ALA A 218 -2.27 6.41 -7.84
N TRP A 219 -2.80 7.59 -7.67
CA TRP A 219 -4.14 7.82 -7.17
C TRP A 219 -5.06 8.30 -8.27
N ASP A 220 -6.30 7.85 -8.25
CA ASP A 220 -7.35 8.31 -9.15
C ASP A 220 -8.20 9.39 -8.45
N VAL A 221 -8.54 10.40 -9.21
CA VAL A 221 -9.32 11.55 -8.77
C VAL A 221 -10.41 11.84 -9.81
N GLU A 222 -11.53 12.37 -9.39
CA GLU A 222 -12.63 12.66 -10.30
C GLU A 222 -12.32 13.85 -11.22
N ASP A 223 -11.77 14.93 -10.64
CA ASP A 223 -11.36 16.14 -11.38
C ASP A 223 -9.91 16.51 -11.06
N ILE A 224 -9.01 16.12 -11.96
CA ILE A 224 -7.58 16.38 -11.78
C ILE A 224 -7.22 17.87 -11.72
N LYS A 225 -8.00 18.74 -12.38
CA LYS A 225 -7.74 20.18 -12.36
C LYS A 225 -8.11 20.79 -11.02
N LYS A 226 -9.25 20.39 -10.46
CA LYS A 226 -9.65 20.78 -9.10
C LYS A 226 -8.67 20.25 -8.07
N THR A 227 -8.28 18.97 -8.19
CA THR A 227 -7.29 18.35 -7.29
C THR A 227 -5.94 19.05 -7.37
N HIS A 228 -5.45 19.32 -8.58
CA HIS A 228 -4.20 20.07 -8.79
C HIS A 228 -4.25 21.44 -8.12
N SER A 229 -5.34 22.21 -8.35
CA SER A 229 -5.51 23.52 -7.73
C SER A 229 -5.54 23.46 -6.21
N ARG A 230 -6.25 22.48 -5.64
CA ARG A 230 -6.28 22.26 -4.19
C ARG A 230 -4.90 21.96 -3.64
N LEU A 231 -4.17 21.01 -4.24
CA LEU A 231 -2.84 20.63 -3.78
C LEU A 231 -1.85 21.80 -3.85
N CYS A 232 -1.90 22.64 -4.91
CA CYS A 232 -1.10 23.85 -4.97
C CYS A 232 -1.45 24.84 -3.84
N ASN A 233 -2.74 25.02 -3.52
CA ASN A 233 -3.19 25.89 -2.44
C ASN A 233 -2.78 25.37 -1.04
N GLU A 234 -2.69 24.05 -0.88
CA GLU A 234 -2.19 23.39 0.33
C GLU A 234 -0.65 23.40 0.42
N GLY A 235 0.03 23.96 -0.57
CA GLY A 235 1.47 24.14 -0.58
C GLY A 235 2.28 22.97 -1.16
N PHE A 236 1.63 22.00 -1.80
CA PHE A 236 2.34 20.91 -2.47
C PHE A 236 2.95 21.39 -3.79
N GLU A 237 4.21 20.98 -4.02
CA GLU A 237 4.83 21.10 -5.33
C GLU A 237 4.31 19.95 -6.22
N ILE A 238 3.63 20.31 -7.29
CA ILE A 238 3.03 19.38 -8.23
C ILE A 238 3.31 19.79 -9.68
N THR A 239 3.63 18.84 -10.55
CA THR A 239 3.84 19.12 -11.97
C THR A 239 2.55 19.62 -12.63
N PRO A 240 2.65 20.43 -13.71
CA PRO A 240 1.48 20.76 -14.50
C PRO A 240 0.73 19.50 -14.97
N VAL A 241 -0.60 19.60 -15.05
CA VAL A 241 -1.44 18.55 -15.60
C VAL A 241 -1.09 18.35 -17.08
N LYS A 242 -0.86 17.11 -17.48
CA LYS A 242 -0.51 16.73 -18.85
C LYS A 242 -1.20 15.43 -19.25
N GLU A 243 -1.16 15.11 -20.53
CA GLU A 243 -1.63 13.80 -21.03
C GLU A 243 -0.81 12.66 -20.42
N GLY A 244 -1.51 11.64 -19.97
CA GLY A 244 -0.93 10.42 -19.44
C GLY A 244 -0.41 9.50 -20.56
N ARG A 245 0.28 8.43 -20.17
CA ARG A 245 0.73 7.38 -21.10
C ARG A 245 -0.43 6.56 -21.64
N LYS A 246 -1.46 6.36 -20.84
CA LYS A 246 -2.71 5.70 -21.23
C LYS A 246 -3.57 6.70 -22.00
N PRO A 247 -4.11 6.32 -23.17
CA PRO A 247 -4.97 7.21 -23.95
C PRO A 247 -6.14 7.77 -23.14
N ASN A 248 -6.48 9.01 -23.36
CA ASN A 248 -7.59 9.72 -22.69
C ASN A 248 -7.44 9.83 -21.16
N THR A 249 -6.21 9.82 -20.67
CA THR A 249 -5.93 10.10 -19.26
C THR A 249 -5.13 11.38 -19.08
N LEU A 250 -5.36 12.06 -17.98
CA LEU A 250 -4.56 13.21 -17.54
C LEU A 250 -3.81 12.82 -16.27
N VAL A 251 -2.59 13.32 -16.12
CA VAL A 251 -1.74 13.03 -14.97
C VAL A 251 -1.01 14.27 -14.47
N ALA A 252 -0.75 14.32 -13.19
CA ALA A 252 0.18 15.22 -12.54
C ALA A 252 0.99 14.43 -11.51
N THR A 253 2.22 14.87 -11.22
CA THR A 253 3.10 14.18 -10.27
C THR A 253 3.39 15.14 -9.11
N VAL A 254 3.11 14.71 -7.90
CA VAL A 254 3.51 15.41 -6.68
C VAL A 254 5.02 15.26 -6.52
N LYS A 255 5.70 16.36 -6.25
CA LYS A 255 7.16 16.46 -6.08
C LYS A 255 7.56 16.78 -4.66
N SER A 256 6.65 17.33 -3.87
CA SER A 256 6.87 17.51 -2.44
C SER A 256 7.16 16.19 -1.76
N ASP A 257 7.96 16.25 -0.71
CA ASP A 257 8.14 15.10 0.17
C ASP A 257 6.83 14.80 0.91
N VAL A 258 6.20 13.71 0.54
CA VAL A 258 5.04 13.13 1.22
C VAL A 258 5.49 11.81 1.84
N TYR A 259 6.46 11.89 2.77
CA TYR A 259 7.04 10.71 3.44
C TYR A 259 7.64 9.69 2.44
N ASN A 260 8.34 10.16 1.41
CA ASN A 260 8.95 9.31 0.37
C ASN A 260 7.95 8.36 -0.35
N ILE A 261 6.73 8.83 -0.59
CA ILE A 261 5.65 8.08 -1.29
C ILE A 261 5.36 8.73 -2.64
#